data_461ae8409470112380c12a424fa95c18
#
_entry.id   461ae8409470112380c12a424fa95c18
#
_cell.length_a   1.000
_cell.length_b   1.000
_cell.length_c   1.000
_cell.angle_alpha   90.00
_cell.angle_beta   90.00
_cell.angle_gamma   90.00
#
_symmetry.space_group_name_H-M   'P 1'
#
loop_
_entity.id
_entity.type
_entity.pdbx_description
1 polymer ?
#
loop_
_entity_poly.entity_id
_entity_poly.type
_entity_poly.pdbx_seq_one_letter_code
_entity_poly.pdbx_strand_id
1 'polypeptide(L)'
;MTKISWQDRLFTQLSPELLTGVTFGRWWQILRENSFSIDLPYWPRAYVTTLFSLRNSAASAIERVAYQRAIRRTKVTSPLFILGIFRSGTSYLQNLMAQDKRLAFPSMYEVTFPQTFLTTQRLDSAIFGPFMPKARPQDNVALSFDLPHEDEVAFCAMLGRTFLLDMVFPRNTAFYRRYYTLKDISPQEREDWKQALRWFAQKLTYKHLRPLVFKSPGHTCRIKTILEIFPDAQFVHIHRNPYEIYQSWQHLIHSVSSRWGLQRNENEALDNDIVQQYAEVYDTYLAERHLIPEGRLCEVAYQDLKSDPLTNLKHIYDRLELPDFAGTEAQMQSYVEGDRDYQKNKYSPLDESIKKHLAREWKRFFEAWGYEHV
;
A
#
# COMPACT_ATOMS: atom_id res chain seq x y z
N MET A 1 13.01 24.79 1.81
CA MET A 1 13.15 23.83 2.92
C MET A 1 12.22 24.30 4.03
N THR A 2 11.06 23.70 4.15
CA THR A 2 10.13 23.95 5.27
C THR A 2 10.78 23.48 6.57
N LYS A 3 10.86 24.34 7.57
CA LYS A 3 11.41 23.97 8.88
C LYS A 3 10.54 22.86 9.48
N ILE A 4 11.07 21.63 9.52
CA ILE A 4 10.43 20.51 10.20
C ILE A 4 10.25 20.90 11.66
N SER A 5 9.00 20.87 12.15
CA SER A 5 8.70 21.22 13.55
C SER A 5 9.39 20.24 14.51
N TRP A 6 9.62 20.66 15.77
CA TRP A 6 10.17 19.74 16.78
C TRP A 6 9.22 18.56 17.05
N GLN A 7 7.91 18.78 16.91
CA GLN A 7 6.89 17.75 17.05
C GLN A 7 6.99 16.70 15.94
N ASP A 8 7.20 17.13 14.68
CA ASP A 8 7.41 16.21 13.55
C ASP A 8 8.70 15.40 13.72
N ARG A 9 9.77 16.01 14.25
CA ARG A 9 11.03 15.30 14.56
C ARG A 9 10.82 14.23 15.63
N LEU A 10 10.16 14.58 16.74
CA LEU A 10 9.87 13.66 17.83
C LEU A 10 8.97 12.52 17.36
N PHE A 11 7.91 12.84 16.62
CA PHE A 11 7.02 11.84 16.01
C PHE A 11 7.79 10.89 15.10
N THR A 12 8.62 11.43 14.20
CA THR A 12 9.44 10.62 13.28
C THR A 12 10.44 9.73 14.02
N GLN A 13 11.00 10.18 15.13
CA GLN A 13 11.97 9.40 15.91
C GLN A 13 11.33 8.29 16.75
N LEU A 14 10.13 8.53 17.27
CA LEU A 14 9.47 7.61 18.20
C LEU A 14 8.39 6.75 17.55
N SER A 15 7.77 7.23 16.46
CA SER A 15 6.70 6.49 15.81
C SER A 15 7.22 5.18 15.19
N PRO A 16 6.65 4.03 15.55
CA PRO A 16 6.96 2.77 14.91
C PRO A 16 6.34 2.61 13.52
N GLU A 17 5.54 3.58 13.07
CA GLU A 17 4.81 3.61 11.78
C GLU A 17 4.25 2.23 11.34
N LEU A 18 4.95 1.50 10.47
CA LEU A 18 4.52 0.18 9.97
C LEU A 18 4.34 -0.88 11.08
N LEU A 19 4.97 -0.69 12.24
CA LEU A 19 4.94 -1.63 13.36
C LEU A 19 4.01 -1.19 14.50
N THR A 20 3.31 -0.05 14.36
CA THR A 20 2.45 0.50 15.43
C THR A 20 1.35 -0.47 15.88
N GLY A 21 0.77 -1.21 14.95
CA GLY A 21 -0.35 -2.11 15.19
C GLY A 21 0.02 -3.56 15.54
N VAL A 22 1.31 -3.89 15.60
CA VAL A 22 1.74 -5.28 15.90
C VAL A 22 1.31 -5.70 17.30
N THR A 23 0.98 -6.99 17.47
CA THR A 23 0.83 -7.62 18.80
C THR A 23 2.19 -8.05 19.33
N PHE A 24 2.31 -8.27 20.65
CA PHE A 24 3.58 -8.65 21.27
C PHE A 24 4.17 -9.94 20.70
N GLY A 25 3.35 -10.96 20.51
CA GLY A 25 3.82 -12.22 19.89
C GLY A 25 4.35 -12.01 18.45
N ARG A 26 3.71 -11.11 17.67
CA ARG A 26 4.18 -10.77 16.32
C ARG A 26 5.45 -9.94 16.37
N TRP A 27 5.53 -8.96 17.27
CA TRP A 27 6.72 -8.16 17.47
C TRP A 27 7.93 -9.03 17.86
N TRP A 28 7.75 -9.95 18.80
CA TRP A 28 8.78 -10.90 19.18
C TRP A 28 9.25 -11.78 18.03
N GLN A 29 8.32 -12.25 17.18
CA GLN A 29 8.66 -13.02 15.99
C GLN A 29 9.52 -12.19 15.01
N ILE A 30 9.12 -10.93 14.72
CA ILE A 30 9.86 -10.02 13.85
C ILE A 30 11.28 -9.81 14.40
N LEU A 31 11.43 -9.53 15.69
CA LEU A 31 12.74 -9.38 16.32
C LEU A 31 13.61 -10.63 16.16
N ARG A 32 13.05 -11.80 16.39
CA ARG A 32 13.76 -13.08 16.26
C ARG A 32 14.18 -13.36 14.82
N GLU A 33 13.31 -13.10 13.85
CA GLU A 33 13.61 -13.25 12.41
C GLU A 33 14.72 -12.30 11.95
N ASN A 34 14.94 -11.20 12.64
CA ASN A 34 16.00 -10.23 12.41
C ASN A 34 17.16 -10.34 13.44
N SER A 35 17.27 -11.47 14.16
CA SER A 35 18.34 -11.72 15.14
C SER A 35 18.46 -10.60 16.20
N PHE A 36 17.35 -9.92 16.54
CA PHE A 36 17.30 -8.77 17.47
C PHE A 36 18.22 -7.62 17.04
N SER A 37 18.59 -7.56 15.78
CA SER A 37 19.52 -6.56 15.25
C SER A 37 18.81 -5.21 15.07
N ILE A 38 18.90 -4.35 16.07
CA ILE A 38 18.40 -2.97 16.08
C ILE A 38 19.58 -2.05 16.33
N ASP A 39 19.78 -1.03 15.50
CA ASP A 39 20.86 -0.08 15.71
C ASP A 39 20.50 0.91 16.82
N LEU A 40 21.51 1.29 17.61
CA LEU A 40 21.37 2.08 18.81
C LEU A 40 20.50 3.35 18.67
N PRO A 41 20.56 4.13 17.57
CA PRO A 41 19.69 5.30 17.39
C PRO A 41 18.19 4.98 17.35
N TYR A 42 17.79 3.74 17.02
CA TYR A 42 16.40 3.33 16.88
C TYR A 42 15.83 2.57 18.08
N TRP A 43 16.60 2.38 19.14
CA TRP A 43 16.14 1.77 20.39
C TRP A 43 14.92 2.45 21.02
N PRO A 44 14.82 3.80 21.03
CA PRO A 44 13.60 4.45 21.53
C PRO A 44 12.35 4.02 20.74
N ARG A 45 12.45 3.89 19.41
CA ARG A 45 11.36 3.42 18.55
C ARG A 45 10.98 1.96 18.87
N ALA A 46 11.97 1.08 19.04
CA ALA A 46 11.73 -0.30 19.42
C ALA A 46 11.06 -0.43 20.81
N TYR A 47 11.46 0.42 21.75
CA TYR A 47 10.81 0.49 23.07
C TYR A 47 9.34 0.92 22.94
N VAL A 48 9.05 1.98 22.19
CA VAL A 48 7.67 2.42 21.93
C VAL A 48 6.86 1.33 21.22
N THR A 49 7.45 0.64 20.21
CA THR A 49 6.82 -0.51 19.56
C THR A 49 6.46 -1.60 20.58
N THR A 50 7.35 -1.89 21.51
CA THR A 50 7.10 -2.91 22.54
C THR A 50 5.90 -2.53 23.42
N LEU A 51 5.82 -1.28 23.88
CA LEU A 51 4.68 -0.81 24.69
C LEU A 51 3.36 -0.89 23.92
N PHE A 52 3.34 -0.40 22.66
CA PHE A 52 2.16 -0.52 21.81
C PHE A 52 1.77 -1.97 21.54
N SER A 53 2.74 -2.86 21.34
CA SER A 53 2.47 -4.27 21.09
C SER A 53 1.80 -4.99 22.25
N LEU A 54 2.15 -4.65 23.49
CA LEU A 54 1.49 -5.15 24.69
C LEU A 54 0.03 -4.67 24.77
N ARG A 55 -0.19 -3.36 24.58
CA ARG A 55 -1.53 -2.78 24.50
C ARG A 55 -2.38 -3.43 23.40
N ASN A 56 -1.81 -3.55 22.19
CA ASN A 56 -2.50 -4.14 21.05
C ASN A 56 -2.84 -5.63 21.30
N SER A 57 -2.02 -6.36 22.02
CA SER A 57 -2.30 -7.75 22.39
C SER A 57 -3.53 -7.86 23.27
N ALA A 58 -3.64 -6.99 24.29
CA ALA A 58 -4.81 -6.96 25.18
C ALA A 58 -6.08 -6.56 24.39
N ALA A 59 -6.01 -5.47 23.61
CA ALA A 59 -7.13 -5.00 22.79
C ALA A 59 -7.57 -6.04 21.75
N SER A 60 -6.61 -6.72 21.08
CA SER A 60 -6.88 -7.79 20.13
C SER A 60 -7.59 -8.99 20.77
N ALA A 61 -7.23 -9.36 21.98
CA ALA A 61 -7.90 -10.45 22.72
C ALA A 61 -9.37 -10.10 23.00
N ILE A 62 -9.64 -8.88 23.46
CA ILE A 62 -11.01 -8.37 23.70
C ILE A 62 -11.81 -8.38 22.40
N GLU A 63 -11.26 -7.81 21.34
CA GLU A 63 -11.96 -7.70 20.07
C GLU A 63 -12.24 -9.08 19.44
N ARG A 64 -11.29 -10.01 19.56
CA ARG A 64 -11.47 -11.37 19.09
C ARG A 64 -12.63 -12.07 19.77
N VAL A 65 -12.74 -11.94 21.09
CA VAL A 65 -13.87 -12.53 21.85
C VAL A 65 -15.21 -11.91 21.40
N ALA A 66 -15.25 -10.58 21.22
CA ALA A 66 -16.47 -9.87 20.88
C ALA A 66 -16.96 -10.09 19.44
N TYR A 67 -16.05 -10.11 18.47
CA TYR A 67 -16.42 -9.97 17.04
C TYR A 67 -16.00 -11.13 16.15
N GLN A 68 -15.13 -12.05 16.55
CA GLN A 68 -14.56 -13.07 15.67
C GLN A 68 -15.62 -13.94 15.00
N ARG A 69 -16.70 -14.31 15.72
CA ARG A 69 -17.78 -15.14 15.17
C ARG A 69 -18.56 -14.39 14.08
N ALA A 70 -18.83 -13.10 14.27
CA ALA A 70 -19.55 -12.26 13.30
C ALA A 70 -18.67 -12.03 12.06
N ILE A 71 -17.41 -11.67 12.26
CA ILE A 71 -16.44 -11.45 11.16
C ILE A 71 -16.34 -12.70 10.27
N ARG A 72 -16.15 -13.89 10.85
CA ARG A 72 -16.04 -15.15 10.07
C ARG A 72 -17.29 -15.51 9.26
N ARG A 73 -18.47 -15.03 9.66
CA ARG A 73 -19.73 -15.23 8.94
C ARG A 73 -19.98 -14.19 7.86
N THR A 74 -19.20 -13.12 7.85
CA THR A 74 -19.35 -12.05 6.88
C THR A 74 -18.86 -12.51 5.51
N LYS A 75 -19.72 -12.39 4.50
CA LYS A 75 -19.40 -12.70 3.12
C LYS A 75 -18.84 -11.45 2.44
N VAL A 76 -17.69 -11.57 1.81
CA VAL A 76 -17.09 -10.56 0.94
C VAL A 76 -17.56 -10.83 -0.48
N THR A 77 -18.00 -9.83 -1.22
CA THR A 77 -18.52 -9.96 -2.58
C THR A 77 -17.79 -9.00 -3.50
N SER A 78 -17.26 -9.53 -4.59
CA SER A 78 -16.62 -8.79 -5.70
C SER A 78 -15.71 -7.63 -5.25
N PRO A 79 -14.67 -7.88 -4.43
CA PRO A 79 -13.78 -6.82 -4.03
C PRO A 79 -13.00 -6.31 -5.24
N LEU A 80 -12.80 -4.99 -5.31
CA LEU A 80 -12.02 -4.33 -6.35
C LEU A 80 -10.58 -4.15 -5.87
N PHE A 81 -9.61 -4.44 -6.73
CA PHE A 81 -8.18 -4.24 -6.46
C PHE A 81 -7.59 -3.22 -7.44
N ILE A 82 -7.02 -2.15 -6.89
CA ILE A 82 -6.23 -1.19 -7.65
C ILE A 82 -4.80 -1.74 -7.74
N LEU A 83 -4.40 -2.09 -8.95
CA LEU A 83 -3.08 -2.60 -9.31
C LEU A 83 -2.20 -1.48 -9.87
N GLY A 84 -0.92 -1.62 -9.71
CA GLY A 84 0.11 -0.70 -10.21
C GLY A 84 1.28 -0.65 -9.24
N ILE A 85 2.48 -0.56 -9.77
CA ILE A 85 3.70 -0.49 -8.96
C ILE A 85 3.77 0.82 -8.18
N PHE A 86 4.67 0.92 -7.22
CA PHE A 86 4.98 2.17 -6.55
C PHE A 86 5.15 3.31 -7.57
N ARG A 87 4.55 4.47 -7.29
CA ARG A 87 4.65 5.71 -8.08
C ARG A 87 3.94 5.70 -9.43
N SER A 88 3.18 4.66 -9.77
CA SER A 88 2.37 4.63 -10.99
C SER A 88 1.11 5.51 -10.95
N GLY A 89 0.72 6.03 -9.77
CA GLY A 89 -0.49 6.86 -9.61
C GLY A 89 -1.63 6.16 -8.89
N THR A 90 -1.43 4.97 -8.34
CA THR A 90 -2.44 4.19 -7.60
C THR A 90 -3.10 4.98 -6.46
N SER A 91 -2.35 5.82 -5.73
CA SER A 91 -2.92 6.65 -4.65
C SER A 91 -3.83 7.75 -5.19
N TYR A 92 -3.53 8.34 -6.35
CA TYR A 92 -4.39 9.33 -7.00
C TYR A 92 -5.71 8.69 -7.42
N LEU A 93 -5.66 7.54 -8.10
CA LEU A 93 -6.85 6.77 -8.47
C LEU A 93 -7.66 6.37 -7.24
N GLN A 94 -7.02 5.86 -6.19
CA GLN A 94 -7.68 5.48 -4.93
C GLN A 94 -8.43 6.67 -4.31
N ASN A 95 -7.80 7.84 -4.24
CA ASN A 95 -8.41 9.04 -3.66
C ASN A 95 -9.60 9.55 -4.48
N LEU A 96 -9.51 9.49 -5.82
CA LEU A 96 -10.63 9.81 -6.71
C LEU A 96 -11.81 8.87 -6.47
N MET A 97 -11.58 7.55 -6.49
CA MET A 97 -12.63 6.55 -6.27
C MET A 97 -13.20 6.61 -4.85
N ALA A 98 -12.43 7.07 -3.85
CA ALA A 98 -12.89 7.21 -2.47
C ALA A 98 -13.91 8.36 -2.28
N GLN A 99 -14.14 9.19 -3.29
CA GLN A 99 -15.22 10.16 -3.28
C GLN A 99 -16.59 9.46 -3.42
N ASP A 100 -16.62 8.26 -4.00
CA ASP A 100 -17.82 7.43 -4.03
C ASP A 100 -18.08 6.79 -2.67
N LYS A 101 -19.05 7.32 -1.93
CA LYS A 101 -19.41 6.83 -0.60
C LYS A 101 -20.12 5.48 -0.60
N ARG A 102 -20.45 4.92 -1.77
CA ARG A 102 -21.01 3.57 -1.92
C ARG A 102 -19.89 2.51 -1.87
N LEU A 103 -18.63 2.90 -2.09
CA LEU A 103 -17.47 2.05 -1.95
C LEU A 103 -16.83 2.21 -0.55
N ALA A 104 -16.10 1.22 -0.09
CA ALA A 104 -15.35 1.26 1.14
C ALA A 104 -13.87 0.98 0.88
N PHE A 105 -13.03 1.76 1.51
CA PHE A 105 -11.57 1.64 1.43
C PHE A 105 -11.02 1.40 2.83
N PRO A 106 -9.99 0.56 2.99
CA PRO A 106 -9.26 0.47 4.24
C PRO A 106 -8.69 1.85 4.60
N SER A 107 -9.07 2.38 5.74
CA SER A 107 -8.53 3.65 6.22
C SER A 107 -7.12 3.47 6.81
N MET A 108 -6.38 4.57 6.96
CA MET A 108 -5.06 4.55 7.60
C MET A 108 -5.12 3.90 9.00
N TYR A 109 -6.17 4.21 9.79
CA TYR A 109 -6.33 3.59 11.10
C TYR A 109 -6.53 2.07 10.99
N GLU A 110 -7.39 1.62 10.09
CA GLU A 110 -7.73 0.21 9.91
C GLU A 110 -6.54 -0.63 9.44
N VAL A 111 -5.70 -0.10 8.55
CA VAL A 111 -4.49 -0.81 8.11
C VAL A 111 -3.40 -0.79 9.17
N THR A 112 -3.32 0.28 9.97
CA THR A 112 -2.35 0.36 11.06
C THR A 112 -2.72 -0.57 12.22
N PHE A 113 -4.02 -0.64 12.58
CA PHE A 113 -4.53 -1.43 13.70
C PHE A 113 -5.53 -2.51 13.26
N PRO A 114 -5.15 -3.42 12.34
CA PRO A 114 -6.10 -4.36 11.73
C PRO A 114 -6.75 -5.30 12.73
N GLN A 115 -6.09 -5.58 13.86
CA GLN A 115 -6.57 -6.51 14.88
C GLN A 115 -7.47 -5.85 15.92
N THR A 116 -7.57 -4.51 15.97
CA THR A 116 -8.22 -3.80 17.09
C THR A 116 -9.15 -2.65 16.68
N PHE A 117 -9.27 -2.33 15.39
CA PHE A 117 -9.94 -1.11 14.92
C PHE A 117 -11.45 -1.05 15.25
N LEU A 118 -12.13 -2.18 15.45
CA LEU A 118 -13.55 -2.16 15.83
C LEU A 118 -13.77 -1.65 17.25
N THR A 119 -12.79 -1.84 18.13
CA THR A 119 -12.88 -1.47 19.55
C THR A 119 -12.12 -0.21 19.90
N THR A 120 -11.02 0.08 19.21
CA THR A 120 -10.07 1.13 19.63
C THR A 120 -10.12 2.39 18.78
N GLN A 121 -10.59 2.34 17.52
CA GLN A 121 -10.50 3.45 16.58
C GLN A 121 -11.07 4.76 17.13
N ARG A 122 -12.26 4.73 17.72
CA ARG A 122 -12.93 5.93 18.20
C ARG A 122 -12.12 6.66 19.29
N LEU A 123 -11.58 5.89 20.24
CA LEU A 123 -10.78 6.43 21.32
C LEU A 123 -9.41 6.89 20.84
N ASP A 124 -8.72 6.06 20.06
CA ASP A 124 -7.38 6.37 19.56
C ASP A 124 -7.38 7.57 18.61
N SER A 125 -8.40 7.68 17.74
CA SER A 125 -8.53 8.85 16.86
C SER A 125 -8.75 10.14 17.64
N ALA A 126 -9.48 10.09 18.75
CA ALA A 126 -9.67 11.25 19.61
C ALA A 126 -8.37 11.64 20.35
N ILE A 127 -7.58 10.66 20.80
CA ILE A 127 -6.36 10.89 21.56
C ILE A 127 -5.17 11.27 20.63
N PHE A 128 -4.94 10.49 19.57
CA PHE A 128 -3.74 10.60 18.73
C PHE A 128 -3.95 11.45 17.47
N GLY A 129 -5.20 11.61 17.00
CA GLY A 129 -5.51 12.40 15.80
C GLY A 129 -4.93 13.81 15.81
N PRO A 130 -5.03 14.58 16.91
CA PRO A 130 -4.45 15.93 16.98
C PRO A 130 -2.93 16.01 16.83
N PHE A 131 -2.22 14.90 17.05
CA PHE A 131 -0.76 14.80 16.95
C PHE A 131 -0.27 14.28 15.60
N MET A 132 -1.17 13.88 14.72
CA MET A 132 -0.79 13.38 13.40
C MET A 132 -0.25 14.51 12.49
N PRO A 133 0.81 14.24 11.71
CA PRO A 133 1.20 15.13 10.62
C PRO A 133 0.05 15.33 9.63
N LYS A 134 -0.14 16.55 9.12
CA LYS A 134 -1.24 16.86 8.18
C LYS A 134 -1.00 16.32 6.78
N ALA A 135 0.24 16.05 6.41
CA ALA A 135 0.61 15.54 5.08
C ALA A 135 1.80 14.57 5.17
N ARG A 136 1.87 13.67 4.20
CA ARG A 136 2.99 12.73 4.05
C ARG A 136 4.23 13.47 3.54
N PRO A 137 5.39 13.34 4.19
CA PRO A 137 6.60 14.05 3.78
C PRO A 137 7.14 13.68 2.40
N GLN A 138 6.87 12.46 1.92
CA GLN A 138 7.40 11.96 0.66
C GLN A 138 6.69 12.54 -0.58
N ASP A 139 5.44 13.00 -0.44
CA ASP A 139 4.65 13.43 -1.60
C ASP A 139 3.55 14.46 -1.27
N ASN A 140 3.57 15.07 -0.09
CA ASN A 140 2.62 16.09 0.36
C ASN A 140 1.13 15.69 0.31
N VAL A 141 0.81 14.40 0.16
CA VAL A 141 -0.57 13.91 0.20
C VAL A 141 -1.11 14.05 1.62
N ALA A 142 -2.35 14.51 1.75
CA ALA A 142 -3.01 14.67 3.05
C ALA A 142 -2.97 13.37 3.86
N LEU A 143 -2.79 13.50 5.18
CA LEU A 143 -2.71 12.39 6.11
C LEU A 143 -3.79 12.55 7.20
N SER A 144 -4.60 11.51 7.38
CA SER A 144 -5.59 11.40 8.45
C SER A 144 -5.90 9.94 8.70
N PHE A 145 -6.32 9.59 9.91
CA PHE A 145 -6.74 8.23 10.24
C PHE A 145 -7.89 7.69 9.38
N ASP A 146 -8.73 8.58 8.84
CA ASP A 146 -9.92 8.20 8.07
C ASP A 146 -9.67 8.16 6.55
N LEU A 147 -8.50 8.63 6.08
CA LEU A 147 -8.18 8.60 4.65
C LEU A 147 -7.81 7.19 4.18
N PRO A 148 -8.13 6.84 2.93
CA PRO A 148 -7.74 5.58 2.32
C PRO A 148 -6.23 5.33 2.37
N HIS A 149 -5.85 4.10 2.65
CA HIS A 149 -4.44 3.73 2.74
C HIS A 149 -4.17 2.37 2.08
N GLU A 150 -2.88 2.04 1.94
CA GLU A 150 -2.44 0.75 1.39
C GLU A 150 -2.70 -0.38 2.37
N ASP A 151 -3.43 -1.40 1.93
CA ASP A 151 -3.75 -2.56 2.76
C ASP A 151 -2.52 -3.44 3.09
N GLU A 152 -1.42 -3.32 2.34
CA GLU A 152 -0.16 -4.00 2.66
C GLU A 152 0.36 -3.64 4.06
N VAL A 153 0.08 -2.44 4.56
CA VAL A 153 0.45 -2.03 5.92
C VAL A 153 -0.21 -2.93 6.98
N ALA A 154 -1.44 -3.41 6.72
CA ALA A 154 -2.10 -4.33 7.63
C ALA A 154 -1.34 -5.66 7.78
N PHE A 155 -0.67 -6.13 6.72
CA PHE A 155 0.13 -7.36 6.77
C PHE A 155 1.38 -7.23 7.64
N CYS A 156 1.94 -6.00 7.79
CA CYS A 156 3.00 -5.75 8.77
C CYS A 156 2.55 -6.15 10.18
N ALA A 157 1.35 -5.72 10.57
CA ALA A 157 0.80 -6.00 11.90
C ALA A 157 0.26 -7.44 12.04
N MET A 158 -0.38 -8.00 10.99
CA MET A 158 -1.00 -9.32 11.05
C MET A 158 -0.01 -10.45 10.91
N LEU A 159 0.92 -10.35 9.97
CA LEU A 159 1.84 -11.43 9.61
C LEU A 159 3.28 -11.17 10.05
N GLY A 160 3.73 -9.91 10.12
CA GLY A 160 5.14 -9.57 10.28
C GLY A 160 6.00 -10.05 9.11
N ARG A 161 5.38 -10.37 7.98
CA ARG A 161 5.99 -10.93 6.78
C ARG A 161 5.37 -10.26 5.57
N THR A 162 5.99 -9.19 5.12
CA THR A 162 5.61 -8.38 3.96
C THR A 162 6.86 -7.69 3.42
N PHE A 163 6.87 -7.38 2.14
CA PHE A 163 7.99 -6.67 1.52
C PHE A 163 8.23 -5.28 2.11
N LEU A 164 7.23 -4.63 2.72
CA LEU A 164 7.42 -3.33 3.37
C LEU A 164 8.42 -3.36 4.53
N LEU A 165 8.63 -4.52 5.15
CA LEU A 165 9.56 -4.65 6.26
C LEU A 165 11.03 -4.68 5.83
N ASP A 166 11.34 -4.73 4.53
CA ASP A 166 12.69 -4.50 4.03
C ASP A 166 13.17 -3.06 4.33
N MET A 167 12.24 -2.09 4.34
CA MET A 167 12.54 -0.71 4.71
C MET A 167 12.78 -0.54 6.23
N VAL A 168 12.25 -1.45 7.04
CA VAL A 168 12.46 -1.46 8.50
C VAL A 168 13.76 -2.19 8.86
N PHE A 169 14.04 -3.29 8.18
CA PHE A 169 15.19 -4.17 8.40
C PHE A 169 15.98 -4.38 7.08
N PRO A 170 16.68 -3.37 6.59
CA PRO A 170 17.36 -3.44 5.28
C PRO A 170 18.47 -4.48 5.20
N ARG A 171 19.03 -4.94 6.34
CA ARG A 171 19.99 -6.05 6.35
C ARG A 171 19.35 -7.40 6.05
N ASN A 172 18.02 -7.49 6.08
CA ASN A 172 17.27 -8.72 5.82
C ASN A 172 16.32 -8.58 4.61
N THR A 173 16.67 -7.70 3.68
CA THR A 173 15.88 -7.37 2.46
C THR A 173 15.53 -8.61 1.67
N ALA A 174 16.48 -9.53 1.43
CA ALA A 174 16.25 -10.76 0.66
C ALA A 174 15.14 -11.64 1.27
N PHE A 175 15.03 -11.68 2.61
CA PHE A 175 13.96 -12.40 3.29
C PHE A 175 12.60 -11.76 3.04
N TYR A 176 12.49 -10.43 3.15
CA TYR A 176 11.21 -9.72 3.03
C TYR A 176 10.74 -9.58 1.58
N ARG A 177 11.63 -9.42 0.62
CA ARG A 177 11.30 -9.32 -0.82
C ARG A 177 10.53 -10.52 -1.35
N ARG A 178 10.76 -11.72 -0.81
CA ARG A 178 9.99 -12.93 -1.19
C ARG A 178 8.48 -12.76 -1.06
N TYR A 179 8.05 -11.90 -0.15
CA TYR A 179 6.64 -11.59 0.07
C TYR A 179 6.06 -10.60 -0.93
N TYR A 180 6.85 -10.07 -1.87
CA TYR A 180 6.32 -9.21 -2.91
C TYR A 180 5.46 -10.01 -3.88
N THR A 181 6.04 -11.04 -4.51
CA THR A 181 5.37 -11.90 -5.50
C THR A 181 4.71 -13.15 -4.88
N LEU A 182 5.03 -13.49 -3.66
CA LEU A 182 4.61 -14.73 -2.98
C LEU A 182 5.05 -16.02 -3.71
N LYS A 183 6.04 -15.96 -4.61
CA LYS A 183 6.52 -17.14 -5.38
C LYS A 183 7.49 -17.97 -4.56
N ASP A 184 8.45 -17.33 -3.89
CA ASP A 184 9.56 -17.97 -3.18
C ASP A 184 9.31 -18.11 -1.67
N ILE A 185 8.05 -18.33 -1.30
CA ILE A 185 7.61 -18.60 0.06
C ILE A 185 7.05 -20.01 0.17
N SER A 186 7.04 -20.57 1.39
CA SER A 186 6.47 -21.88 1.62
C SER A 186 4.97 -21.93 1.37
N PRO A 187 4.38 -23.13 1.08
CA PRO A 187 2.94 -23.28 0.94
C PRO A 187 2.17 -22.78 2.19
N GLN A 188 2.71 -22.99 3.38
CA GLN A 188 2.11 -22.50 4.63
C GLN A 188 2.11 -20.97 4.70
N GLU A 189 3.21 -20.30 4.38
CA GLU A 189 3.28 -18.84 4.36
C GLU A 189 2.30 -18.24 3.33
N ARG A 190 2.14 -18.89 2.18
CA ARG A 190 1.14 -18.49 1.18
C ARG A 190 -0.28 -18.63 1.71
N GLU A 191 -0.58 -19.73 2.38
CA GLU A 191 -1.91 -19.95 2.98
C GLU A 191 -2.17 -18.96 4.12
N ASP A 192 -1.18 -18.68 4.98
CA ASP A 192 -1.27 -17.65 6.02
C ASP A 192 -1.59 -16.27 5.44
N TRP A 193 -0.95 -15.92 4.30
CA TRP A 193 -1.23 -14.67 3.58
C TRP A 193 -2.66 -14.62 3.03
N LYS A 194 -3.11 -15.71 2.42
CA LYS A 194 -4.49 -15.84 1.90
C LYS A 194 -5.52 -15.70 3.02
N GLN A 195 -5.29 -16.34 4.14
CA GLN A 195 -6.17 -16.27 5.31
C GLN A 195 -6.17 -14.85 5.92
N ALA A 196 -5.03 -14.18 5.97
CA ALA A 196 -4.93 -12.82 6.47
C ALA A 196 -5.72 -11.84 5.58
N LEU A 197 -5.58 -11.90 4.25
CA LEU A 197 -6.34 -11.06 3.33
C LEU A 197 -7.84 -11.33 3.43
N ARG A 198 -8.25 -12.61 3.44
CA ARG A 198 -9.66 -12.98 3.60
C ARG A 198 -10.25 -12.46 4.90
N TRP A 199 -9.55 -12.66 6.01
CA TRP A 199 -10.01 -12.21 7.31
C TRP A 199 -10.10 -10.68 7.40
N PHE A 200 -9.12 -9.96 6.86
CA PHE A 200 -9.12 -8.50 6.83
C PHE A 200 -10.27 -7.96 5.99
N ALA A 201 -10.50 -8.53 4.82
CA ALA A 201 -11.63 -8.19 3.96
C ALA A 201 -12.98 -8.46 4.66
N GLN A 202 -13.15 -9.62 5.33
CA GLN A 202 -14.35 -9.93 6.11
C GLN A 202 -14.59 -8.89 7.21
N LYS A 203 -13.53 -8.50 7.91
CA LYS A 203 -13.64 -7.54 9.01
C LYS A 203 -14.00 -6.13 8.53
N LEU A 204 -13.41 -5.68 7.42
CA LEU A 204 -13.77 -4.42 6.77
C LEU A 204 -15.23 -4.45 6.26
N THR A 205 -15.64 -5.55 5.60
CA THR A 205 -17.02 -5.72 5.14
C THR A 205 -18.00 -5.71 6.31
N TYR A 206 -17.66 -6.37 7.43
CA TYR A 206 -18.49 -6.35 8.65
C TYR A 206 -18.69 -4.93 9.17
N LYS A 207 -17.66 -4.09 9.12
CA LYS A 207 -17.73 -2.70 9.59
C LYS A 207 -18.47 -1.79 8.62
N HIS A 208 -18.16 -1.88 7.34
CA HIS A 208 -18.60 -0.90 6.34
C HIS A 208 -19.89 -1.26 5.62
N LEU A 209 -20.22 -2.57 5.48
CA LEU A 209 -21.38 -3.09 4.75
C LEU A 209 -21.47 -2.55 3.30
N ARG A 210 -20.32 -2.35 2.66
CA ARG A 210 -20.17 -1.81 1.29
C ARG A 210 -19.13 -2.60 0.52
N PRO A 211 -19.17 -2.61 -0.83
CA PRO A 211 -18.11 -3.17 -1.66
C PRO A 211 -16.74 -2.58 -1.29
N LEU A 212 -15.73 -3.44 -1.18
CA LEU A 212 -14.38 -3.06 -0.78
C LEU A 212 -13.50 -2.76 -1.98
N VAL A 213 -12.67 -1.74 -1.84
CA VAL A 213 -11.59 -1.42 -2.78
C VAL A 213 -10.26 -1.48 -2.04
N PHE A 214 -9.40 -2.39 -2.47
CA PHE A 214 -8.05 -2.58 -1.96
C PHE A 214 -7.01 -1.93 -2.87
N LYS A 215 -5.90 -1.49 -2.31
CA LYS A 215 -4.79 -0.95 -3.07
C LYS A 215 -3.46 -1.28 -2.38
N SER A 216 -2.64 -2.08 -3.08
CA SER A 216 -1.25 -2.31 -2.73
C SER A 216 -0.43 -2.53 -4.00
N PRO A 217 0.79 -2.00 -4.09
CA PRO A 217 1.71 -2.32 -5.19
C PRO A 217 1.95 -3.83 -5.35
N GLY A 218 1.97 -4.56 -4.23
CA GLY A 218 2.15 -6.02 -4.23
C GLY A 218 1.01 -6.79 -4.90
N HIS A 219 -0.21 -6.27 -4.92
CA HIS A 219 -1.33 -6.95 -5.59
C HIS A 219 -1.12 -7.09 -7.08
N THR A 220 -0.32 -6.23 -7.69
CA THR A 220 0.02 -6.23 -9.12
C THR A 220 0.63 -7.57 -9.56
N CYS A 221 1.36 -8.24 -8.70
CA CYS A 221 1.99 -9.54 -8.98
C CYS A 221 1.40 -10.70 -8.17
N ARG A 222 0.14 -10.57 -7.71
CA ARG A 222 -0.55 -11.59 -6.89
C ARG A 222 -1.95 -11.92 -7.41
N ILE A 223 -2.22 -11.66 -8.69
CA ILE A 223 -3.54 -11.81 -9.32
C ILE A 223 -4.05 -13.24 -9.12
N LYS A 224 -3.23 -14.23 -9.46
CA LYS A 224 -3.58 -15.65 -9.26
C LYS A 224 -3.98 -15.95 -7.83
N THR A 225 -3.19 -15.49 -6.85
CA THR A 225 -3.46 -15.73 -5.43
C THR A 225 -4.72 -15.01 -4.95
N ILE A 226 -5.00 -13.81 -5.47
CA ILE A 226 -6.22 -13.04 -5.16
C ILE A 226 -7.45 -13.77 -5.72
N LEU A 227 -7.39 -14.26 -6.95
CA LEU A 227 -8.49 -15.02 -7.59
C LEU A 227 -8.78 -16.36 -6.88
N GLU A 228 -7.76 -16.98 -6.26
CA GLU A 228 -7.98 -18.17 -5.40
C GLU A 228 -8.77 -17.84 -4.12
N ILE A 229 -8.72 -16.57 -3.64
CA ILE A 229 -9.45 -16.12 -2.45
C ILE A 229 -10.82 -15.56 -2.83
N PHE A 230 -10.87 -14.74 -3.87
CA PHE A 230 -12.03 -14.01 -4.39
C PHE A 230 -12.16 -14.26 -5.90
N PRO A 231 -12.81 -15.35 -6.33
CA PRO A 231 -12.96 -15.66 -7.75
C PRO A 231 -13.77 -14.62 -8.53
N ASP A 232 -14.54 -13.79 -7.80
CA ASP A 232 -15.34 -12.69 -8.32
C ASP A 232 -14.64 -11.31 -8.21
N ALA A 233 -13.36 -11.25 -7.85
CA ALA A 233 -12.61 -10.00 -7.75
C ALA A 233 -12.54 -9.24 -9.08
N GLN A 234 -12.54 -7.91 -8.99
CA GLN A 234 -12.36 -6.97 -10.09
C GLN A 234 -11.03 -6.23 -9.95
N PHE A 235 -10.50 -5.74 -11.06
CA PHE A 235 -9.16 -5.13 -11.06
C PHE A 235 -9.15 -3.86 -11.91
N VAL A 236 -8.51 -2.81 -11.39
CA VAL A 236 -8.10 -1.64 -12.18
C VAL A 236 -6.59 -1.58 -12.14
N HIS A 237 -5.94 -1.67 -13.28
CA HIS A 237 -4.50 -1.50 -13.39
C HIS A 237 -4.17 -0.10 -13.90
N ILE A 238 -3.35 0.63 -13.14
CA ILE A 238 -2.84 1.94 -13.56
C ILE A 238 -1.35 1.84 -13.87
N HIS A 239 -0.97 2.19 -15.11
CA HIS A 239 0.41 2.22 -15.56
C HIS A 239 0.88 3.65 -15.84
N ARG A 240 2.19 3.84 -15.86
CA ARG A 240 2.83 5.14 -16.06
C ARG A 240 4.15 4.96 -16.79
N ASN A 241 4.64 6.04 -17.44
CA ASN A 241 5.93 6.02 -18.10
C ASN A 241 7.03 5.49 -17.17
N PRO A 242 7.76 4.42 -17.58
CA PRO A 242 8.75 3.76 -16.72
C PRO A 242 9.87 4.70 -16.23
N TYR A 243 10.31 5.67 -17.03
CA TYR A 243 11.32 6.66 -16.62
C TYR A 243 10.83 7.52 -15.44
N GLU A 244 9.58 7.96 -15.48
CA GLU A 244 9.00 8.75 -14.39
C GLU A 244 8.83 7.93 -13.11
N ILE A 245 8.50 6.65 -13.25
CA ILE A 245 8.42 5.73 -12.11
C ILE A 245 9.78 5.59 -11.45
N TYR A 246 10.84 5.31 -12.22
CA TYR A 246 12.20 5.14 -11.70
C TYR A 246 12.65 6.33 -10.85
N GLN A 247 12.58 7.56 -11.40
CA GLN A 247 12.95 8.78 -10.67
C GLN A 247 12.16 8.97 -9.38
N SER A 248 10.86 8.75 -9.47
CA SER A 248 9.97 8.95 -8.33
C SER A 248 10.15 7.88 -7.25
N TRP A 249 10.55 6.67 -7.63
CA TRP A 249 10.79 5.58 -6.69
C TRP A 249 12.12 5.74 -5.95
N GLN A 250 13.20 6.17 -6.63
CA GLN A 250 14.44 6.56 -5.95
C GLN A 250 14.17 7.59 -4.85
N HIS A 251 13.43 8.65 -5.19
CA HIS A 251 13.08 9.69 -4.21
C HIS A 251 12.26 9.12 -3.04
N LEU A 252 11.31 8.23 -3.28
CA LEU A 252 10.51 7.58 -2.24
C LEU A 252 11.41 6.84 -1.25
N ILE A 253 12.29 5.96 -1.72
CA ILE A 253 13.14 5.14 -0.84
C ILE A 253 14.02 6.04 0.03
N HIS A 254 14.66 7.06 -0.53
CA HIS A 254 15.48 7.99 0.23
C HIS A 254 14.68 8.73 1.32
N SER A 255 13.41 9.08 1.05
CA SER A 255 12.59 9.83 1.99
C SER A 255 12.01 8.97 3.11
N VAL A 256 11.80 7.65 2.91
CA VAL A 256 11.16 6.78 3.92
C VAL A 256 12.15 5.97 4.75
N SER A 257 13.34 5.65 4.21
CA SER A 257 14.32 4.77 4.89
C SER A 257 14.71 5.24 6.29
N SER A 258 14.90 6.55 6.49
CA SER A 258 15.25 7.11 7.80
C SER A 258 14.08 7.12 8.79
N ARG A 259 12.85 7.12 8.29
CA ARG A 259 11.62 7.23 9.11
C ARG A 259 11.14 5.89 9.63
N TRP A 260 11.17 4.85 8.81
CA TRP A 260 10.61 3.55 9.14
C TRP A 260 11.64 2.59 9.71
N GLY A 261 12.94 2.82 9.43
CA GLY A 261 14.03 1.91 9.77
C GLY A 261 14.20 1.66 11.26
N LEU A 262 14.59 0.43 11.60
CA LEU A 262 15.20 0.03 12.87
C LEU A 262 16.68 -0.30 12.68
N GLN A 263 17.17 -0.24 11.46
CA GLN A 263 18.55 -0.38 11.05
C GLN A 263 18.92 0.75 10.08
N ARG A 264 20.19 1.09 10.02
CA ARG A 264 20.69 2.01 8.98
C ARG A 264 20.60 1.34 7.63
N ASN A 265 20.13 2.08 6.65
CA ASN A 265 20.14 1.62 5.27
C ASN A 265 21.48 2.01 4.65
N GLU A 266 22.32 1.03 4.42
CA GLU A 266 23.66 1.14 3.79
C GLU A 266 23.66 0.53 2.38
N ASN A 267 22.48 0.40 1.75
CA ASN A 267 22.33 -0.25 0.45
C ASN A 267 22.84 0.64 -0.68
N GLU A 268 24.03 0.33 -1.19
CA GLU A 268 24.65 0.99 -2.35
C GLU A 268 24.06 0.53 -3.68
N ALA A 269 23.31 -0.58 -3.70
CA ALA A 269 22.76 -1.19 -4.91
C ALA A 269 21.31 -0.77 -5.23
N LEU A 270 20.84 0.33 -4.65
CA LEU A 270 19.43 0.78 -4.72
C LEU A 270 18.89 0.83 -6.16
N ASP A 271 19.66 1.34 -7.10
CA ASP A 271 19.24 1.50 -8.49
C ASP A 271 19.00 0.15 -9.17
N ASN A 272 19.89 -0.81 -8.96
CA ASN A 272 19.72 -2.16 -9.49
C ASN A 272 18.52 -2.86 -8.86
N ASP A 273 18.28 -2.62 -7.57
CA ASP A 273 17.14 -3.17 -6.84
C ASP A 273 15.82 -2.67 -7.41
N ILE A 274 15.71 -1.37 -7.73
CA ILE A 274 14.53 -0.80 -8.38
C ILE A 274 14.31 -1.41 -9.76
N VAL A 275 15.37 -1.55 -10.55
CA VAL A 275 15.31 -2.11 -11.91
C VAL A 275 14.80 -3.55 -11.88
N GLN A 276 15.36 -4.37 -11.01
CA GLN A 276 14.96 -5.78 -10.85
C GLN A 276 13.54 -5.93 -10.32
N GLN A 277 13.18 -5.18 -9.28
CA GLN A 277 11.86 -5.27 -8.66
C GLN A 277 10.75 -4.80 -9.60
N TYR A 278 10.99 -3.75 -10.39
CA TYR A 278 10.08 -3.30 -11.42
C TYR A 278 9.83 -4.41 -12.45
N ALA A 279 10.90 -5.04 -12.95
CA ALA A 279 10.81 -6.11 -13.92
C ALA A 279 10.06 -7.33 -13.36
N GLU A 280 10.40 -7.77 -12.16
CA GLU A 280 9.76 -8.92 -11.51
C GLU A 280 8.24 -8.72 -11.34
N VAL A 281 7.83 -7.53 -10.89
CA VAL A 281 6.41 -7.20 -10.70
C VAL A 281 5.65 -7.22 -12.01
N TYR A 282 6.16 -6.55 -13.03
CA TYR A 282 5.44 -6.43 -14.29
C TYR A 282 5.56 -7.67 -15.19
N ASP A 283 6.64 -8.45 -15.11
CA ASP A 283 6.69 -9.77 -15.73
C ASP A 283 5.61 -10.69 -15.13
N THR A 284 5.44 -10.65 -13.82
CA THR A 284 4.38 -11.42 -13.16
C THR A 284 3.00 -10.93 -13.55
N TYR A 285 2.78 -9.61 -13.59
CA TYR A 285 1.52 -9.01 -14.04
C TYR A 285 1.15 -9.46 -15.45
N LEU A 286 2.07 -9.30 -16.40
CA LEU A 286 1.85 -9.69 -17.80
C LEU A 286 1.59 -11.19 -17.95
N ALA A 287 2.25 -12.01 -17.12
CA ALA A 287 2.05 -13.46 -17.10
C ALA A 287 0.70 -13.88 -16.45
N GLU A 288 0.14 -13.09 -15.53
CA GLU A 288 -1.06 -13.47 -14.78
C GLU A 288 -2.33 -12.71 -15.19
N ARG A 289 -2.25 -11.57 -15.88
CA ARG A 289 -3.42 -10.74 -16.22
C ARG A 289 -4.48 -11.47 -17.05
N HIS A 290 -4.05 -12.47 -17.86
CA HIS A 290 -4.97 -13.30 -18.64
C HIS A 290 -5.84 -14.24 -17.79
N LEU A 291 -5.51 -14.46 -16.50
CA LEU A 291 -6.30 -15.23 -15.56
C LEU A 291 -7.54 -14.47 -15.08
N ILE A 292 -7.56 -13.14 -15.26
CA ILE A 292 -8.70 -12.31 -14.88
C ILE A 292 -9.83 -12.56 -15.87
N PRO A 293 -11.04 -12.93 -15.40
CA PRO A 293 -12.18 -13.13 -16.29
C PRO A 293 -12.49 -11.88 -17.12
N GLU A 294 -13.02 -12.09 -18.32
CA GLU A 294 -13.46 -11.00 -19.20
C GLU A 294 -14.44 -10.07 -18.47
N GLY A 295 -14.33 -8.75 -18.72
CA GLY A 295 -15.13 -7.73 -18.07
C GLY A 295 -14.67 -7.33 -16.65
N ARG A 296 -13.64 -8.00 -16.08
CA ARG A 296 -13.20 -7.73 -14.70
C ARG A 296 -11.83 -7.04 -14.60
N LEU A 297 -11.26 -6.60 -15.70
CA LEU A 297 -10.04 -5.80 -15.77
C LEU A 297 -10.28 -4.52 -16.57
N CYS A 298 -9.87 -3.40 -16.01
CA CYS A 298 -9.71 -2.12 -16.70
C CYS A 298 -8.27 -1.63 -16.55
N GLU A 299 -7.59 -1.34 -17.67
CA GLU A 299 -6.24 -0.76 -17.65
C GLU A 299 -6.33 0.72 -18.04
N VAL A 300 -5.63 1.61 -17.31
CA VAL A 300 -5.62 3.04 -17.56
C VAL A 300 -4.21 3.61 -17.46
N ALA A 301 -3.87 4.57 -18.33
CA ALA A 301 -2.62 5.30 -18.20
C ALA A 301 -2.77 6.44 -17.19
N TYR A 302 -1.75 6.64 -16.36
CA TYR A 302 -1.73 7.73 -15.38
C TYR A 302 -1.87 9.11 -16.05
N GLN A 303 -1.24 9.29 -17.20
CA GLN A 303 -1.30 10.54 -17.97
C GLN A 303 -2.74 10.86 -18.41
N ASP A 304 -3.47 9.87 -18.92
CA ASP A 304 -4.85 10.03 -19.34
C ASP A 304 -5.77 10.33 -18.17
N LEU A 305 -5.62 9.55 -17.08
CA LEU A 305 -6.36 9.80 -15.84
C LEU A 305 -6.09 11.20 -15.26
N LYS A 306 -4.87 11.73 -15.41
CA LYS A 306 -4.53 13.08 -14.90
C LYS A 306 -5.00 14.19 -15.82
N SER A 307 -5.04 13.97 -17.14
CA SER A 307 -5.50 14.95 -18.12
C SER A 307 -7.02 15.08 -18.15
N ASP A 308 -7.73 13.96 -18.07
CA ASP A 308 -9.19 13.91 -18.06
C ASP A 308 -9.70 12.88 -17.02
N PRO A 309 -9.70 13.26 -15.73
CA PRO A 309 -10.04 12.34 -14.66
C PRO A 309 -11.46 11.76 -14.75
N LEU A 310 -12.45 12.59 -15.12
CA LEU A 310 -13.85 12.16 -15.08
C LEU A 310 -14.18 11.18 -16.20
N THR A 311 -13.72 11.42 -17.41
CA THR A 311 -13.92 10.50 -18.53
C THR A 311 -13.24 9.15 -18.26
N ASN A 312 -12.02 9.16 -17.72
CA ASN A 312 -11.33 7.92 -17.39
C ASN A 312 -11.97 7.18 -16.21
N LEU A 313 -12.46 7.89 -15.17
CA LEU A 313 -13.22 7.28 -14.10
C LEU A 313 -14.53 6.66 -14.60
N LYS A 314 -15.28 7.41 -15.43
CA LYS A 314 -16.49 6.87 -16.06
C LYS A 314 -16.19 5.60 -16.86
N HIS A 315 -15.11 5.59 -17.64
CA HIS A 315 -14.67 4.38 -18.35
C HIS A 315 -14.40 3.19 -17.41
N ILE A 316 -13.74 3.43 -16.27
CA ILE A 316 -13.52 2.39 -15.25
C ILE A 316 -14.86 1.85 -14.72
N TYR A 317 -15.80 2.75 -14.38
CA TYR A 317 -17.10 2.37 -13.84
C TYR A 317 -17.92 1.58 -14.83
N ASP A 318 -17.98 2.04 -16.09
CA ASP A 318 -18.73 1.36 -17.16
C ASP A 318 -18.11 -0.02 -17.46
N ARG A 319 -16.76 -0.11 -17.54
CA ARG A 319 -16.06 -1.35 -17.89
C ARG A 319 -16.19 -2.44 -16.82
N LEU A 320 -16.22 -2.05 -15.55
CA LEU A 320 -16.30 -2.97 -14.41
C LEU A 320 -17.73 -3.10 -13.85
N GLU A 321 -18.72 -2.52 -14.51
CA GLU A 321 -20.12 -2.52 -14.06
C GLU A 321 -20.26 -2.08 -12.58
N LEU A 322 -19.50 -1.03 -12.20
CA LEU A 322 -19.60 -0.44 -10.87
C LEU A 322 -20.93 0.34 -10.73
N PRO A 323 -21.35 0.73 -9.52
CA PRO A 323 -22.54 1.53 -9.33
C PRO A 323 -22.54 2.79 -10.21
N ASP A 324 -23.72 3.23 -10.67
CA ASP A 324 -23.89 4.33 -11.61
C ASP A 324 -22.98 5.53 -11.32
N PHE A 325 -22.13 5.89 -12.30
CA PHE A 325 -21.13 6.96 -12.18
C PHE A 325 -21.77 8.32 -11.91
N ALA A 326 -22.92 8.62 -12.52
CA ALA A 326 -23.62 9.90 -12.36
C ALA A 326 -23.94 10.20 -10.88
N GLY A 327 -24.16 9.20 -10.06
CA GLY A 327 -24.42 9.36 -8.62
C GLY A 327 -23.22 9.85 -7.80
N THR A 328 -22.00 9.86 -8.36
CA THR A 328 -20.77 10.29 -7.66
C THR A 328 -19.95 11.31 -8.45
N GLU A 329 -20.33 11.63 -9.68
CA GLU A 329 -19.57 12.51 -10.57
C GLU A 329 -19.29 13.89 -9.94
N ALA A 330 -20.29 14.50 -9.32
CA ALA A 330 -20.16 15.82 -8.69
C ALA A 330 -19.13 15.84 -7.55
N GLN A 331 -19.06 14.76 -6.74
CA GLN A 331 -18.07 14.63 -5.66
C GLN A 331 -16.66 14.43 -6.21
N MET A 332 -16.52 13.64 -7.27
CA MET A 332 -15.25 13.42 -7.95
C MET A 332 -14.77 14.70 -8.64
N GLN A 333 -15.67 15.45 -9.32
CA GLN A 333 -15.37 16.75 -9.89
C GLN A 333 -14.85 17.73 -8.84
N SER A 334 -15.54 17.85 -7.72
CA SER A 334 -15.13 18.72 -6.60
C SER A 334 -13.73 18.36 -6.07
N TYR A 335 -13.43 17.06 -5.97
CA TYR A 335 -12.11 16.61 -5.56
C TYR A 335 -11.03 17.00 -6.59
N VAL A 336 -11.28 16.79 -7.88
CA VAL A 336 -10.38 17.17 -8.98
C VAL A 336 -10.08 18.66 -8.97
N GLU A 337 -11.11 19.49 -8.74
CA GLU A 337 -10.95 20.95 -8.64
C GLU A 337 -10.10 21.36 -7.43
N GLY A 338 -10.30 20.72 -6.29
CA GLY A 338 -9.51 20.96 -5.08
C GLY A 338 -8.06 20.46 -5.18
N ASP A 339 -7.77 19.47 -6.05
CA ASP A 339 -6.41 18.91 -6.27
C ASP A 339 -5.59 19.71 -7.29
N ARG A 340 -6.16 20.77 -7.91
CA ARG A 340 -5.45 21.57 -8.92
C ARG A 340 -4.17 22.23 -8.41
N ASP A 341 -4.13 22.60 -7.15
CA ASP A 341 -2.97 23.23 -6.50
C ASP A 341 -1.92 22.23 -6.02
N TYR A 342 -2.17 20.92 -6.21
CA TYR A 342 -1.20 19.89 -5.82
C TYR A 342 0.07 19.99 -6.66
N GLN A 343 1.18 20.31 -5.99
CA GLN A 343 2.50 20.41 -6.62
C GLN A 343 3.21 19.05 -6.60
N LYS A 344 3.37 18.46 -7.79
CA LYS A 344 4.23 17.28 -7.96
C LYS A 344 5.69 17.63 -7.66
N ASN A 345 6.41 16.67 -7.11
CA ASN A 345 7.86 16.77 -7.04
C ASN A 345 8.44 16.91 -8.46
N LYS A 346 9.36 17.87 -8.63
CA LYS A 346 10.11 18.05 -9.88
C LYS A 346 11.43 17.32 -9.73
N TYR A 347 11.75 16.49 -10.71
CA TYR A 347 13.00 15.74 -10.76
C TYR A 347 13.90 16.31 -11.87
N SER A 348 15.22 16.24 -11.68
CA SER A 348 16.18 16.53 -12.75
C SER A 348 16.03 15.49 -13.86
N PRO A 349 16.25 15.87 -15.15
CA PRO A 349 16.23 14.89 -16.24
C PRO A 349 17.18 13.71 -15.95
N LEU A 350 16.77 12.50 -16.34
CA LEU A 350 17.63 11.32 -16.26
C LEU A 350 18.80 11.44 -17.23
N ASP A 351 19.98 11.00 -16.80
CA ASP A 351 21.13 10.88 -17.66
C ASP A 351 20.86 9.90 -18.81
N GLU A 352 21.39 10.18 -19.99
CA GLU A 352 21.19 9.36 -21.18
C GLU A 352 21.69 7.91 -21.01
N SER A 353 22.74 7.71 -20.21
CA SER A 353 23.23 6.36 -19.87
C SER A 353 22.19 5.57 -19.07
N ILE A 354 21.54 6.20 -18.10
CA ILE A 354 20.46 5.60 -17.29
C ILE A 354 19.25 5.31 -18.17
N LYS A 355 18.84 6.24 -19.03
CA LYS A 355 17.72 6.02 -19.95
C LYS A 355 17.96 4.81 -20.85
N LYS A 356 19.16 4.71 -21.49
CA LYS A 356 19.53 3.56 -22.33
C LYS A 356 19.56 2.25 -21.55
N HIS A 357 20.03 2.27 -20.30
CA HIS A 357 19.99 1.11 -19.43
C HIS A 357 18.54 0.66 -19.15
N LEU A 358 17.68 1.58 -18.72
CA LEU A 358 16.26 1.30 -18.45
C LEU A 358 15.52 0.86 -19.70
N ALA A 359 15.77 1.50 -20.85
CA ALA A 359 15.17 1.13 -22.14
C ALA A 359 15.50 -0.33 -22.51
N ARG A 360 16.74 -0.78 -22.25
CA ARG A 360 17.16 -2.17 -22.48
C ARG A 360 16.49 -3.15 -21.53
N GLU A 361 16.55 -2.89 -20.22
CA GLU A 361 16.04 -3.80 -19.19
C GLU A 361 14.50 -3.88 -19.19
N TRP A 362 13.83 -2.76 -19.51
CA TRP A 362 12.38 -2.62 -19.44
C TRP A 362 11.69 -2.51 -20.80
N LYS A 363 12.39 -2.80 -21.92
CA LYS A 363 11.89 -2.69 -23.29
C LYS A 363 10.46 -3.23 -23.45
N ARG A 364 10.22 -4.44 -22.95
CA ARG A 364 8.92 -5.13 -23.05
C ARG A 364 7.77 -4.38 -22.35
N PHE A 365 8.07 -3.58 -21.34
CA PHE A 365 7.04 -2.79 -20.61
C PHE A 365 6.76 -1.47 -21.32
N PHE A 366 7.76 -0.84 -21.93
CA PHE A 366 7.54 0.31 -22.80
C PHE A 366 6.64 -0.10 -23.98
N GLU A 367 6.93 -1.23 -24.61
CA GLU A 367 6.17 -1.77 -25.74
C GLU A 367 4.75 -2.20 -25.32
N ALA A 368 4.59 -2.83 -24.15
CA ALA A 368 3.29 -3.32 -23.67
C ALA A 368 2.24 -2.22 -23.48
N TRP A 369 2.68 -0.99 -23.15
CA TRP A 369 1.81 0.15 -22.92
C TRP A 369 2.05 1.32 -23.89
N GLY A 370 2.83 1.13 -24.95
CA GLY A 370 3.05 2.12 -26.00
C GLY A 370 3.82 3.37 -25.55
N TYR A 371 4.73 3.24 -24.56
CA TYR A 371 5.58 4.36 -24.17
C TYR A 371 6.81 4.45 -25.05
N GLU A 372 7.19 5.69 -25.39
CA GLU A 372 8.43 5.95 -26.11
C GLU A 372 9.66 5.62 -25.26
N HIS A 373 10.69 5.04 -25.88
CA HIS A 373 11.98 4.73 -25.26
C HIS A 373 13.13 4.97 -26.24
N VAL A 374 14.34 5.25 -25.71
CA VAL A 374 15.57 5.53 -26.47
C VAL A 374 16.38 4.30 -26.75
#